data_0b6af9706fcbf5adf7fadb8a1413565c
#
_entry.id   0b6af9706fcbf5adf7fadb8a1413565c
#
_cell.length_a   1.000
_cell.length_b   1.000
_cell.length_c   1.000
_cell.angle_alpha   90.00
_cell.angle_beta   90.00
_cell.angle_gamma   90.00
#
_symmetry.space_group_name_H-M   'P 1'
#
loop_
_entity.id
_entity.type
_entity.pdbx_description
1 polymer ?
#
loop_
_entity_poly.entity_id
_entity_poly.type
_entity_poly.pdbx_seq_one_letter_code
_entity_poly.pdbx_strand_id
1 'polypeptide(L)' 'AVSLPYEAAMTRVLLAEAYRGMGDGASTDLELRTARSAFEKLGARAILGESDSLH' A
#
# COMPACT_ATOMS: atom_id res chain seq x y z
N ALA A 1 9.71 12.51 -4.16
CA ALA A 1 9.74 12.32 -2.72
C ALA A 1 8.35 12.17 -2.13
N VAL A 2 7.38 12.89 -2.69
CA VAL A 2 6.00 12.85 -2.19
C VAL A 2 5.35 11.48 -2.39
N SER A 3 5.79 10.75 -3.41
CA SER A 3 5.23 9.46 -3.78
C SER A 3 5.89 8.28 -3.06
N LEU A 4 6.85 8.52 -2.17
CA LEU A 4 7.60 7.45 -1.52
C LEU A 4 6.72 6.45 -0.76
N PRO A 5 5.74 6.87 0.05
CA PRO A 5 4.85 5.92 0.71
C PRO A 5 4.01 5.10 -0.27
N TYR A 6 3.59 5.71 -1.38
CA TYR A 6 2.85 5.02 -2.41
C TYR A 6 3.73 3.96 -3.08
N GLU A 7 4.96 4.33 -3.41
CA GLU A 7 5.91 3.41 -4.03
C GLU A 7 6.22 2.23 -3.11
N ALA A 8 6.34 2.48 -1.81
CA ALA A 8 6.56 1.42 -0.84
C ALA A 8 5.38 0.44 -0.83
N ALA A 9 4.15 0.95 -0.88
CA ALA A 9 2.97 0.10 -0.92
C ALA A 9 2.92 -0.71 -2.21
N MET A 10 3.27 -0.09 -3.34
CA MET A 10 3.32 -0.80 -4.62
C MET A 10 4.37 -1.89 -4.61
N THR A 11 5.51 -1.64 -3.97
CA THR A 11 6.56 -2.66 -3.82
C THR A 11 6.02 -3.87 -3.07
N ARG A 12 5.20 -3.65 -2.03
CA ARG A 12 4.59 -4.75 -1.30
C ARG A 12 3.67 -5.58 -2.17
N VAL A 13 2.91 -4.94 -3.06
CA VAL A 13 2.05 -5.64 -4.01
C VAL A 13 2.88 -6.52 -4.95
N LEU A 14 4.00 -5.99 -5.43
CA LEU A 14 4.90 -6.76 -6.30
C LEU A 14 5.50 -7.96 -5.56
N LEU A 15 5.87 -7.78 -4.29
CA LEU A 15 6.36 -8.88 -3.47
C LEU A 15 5.27 -9.95 -3.30
N ALA A 16 4.03 -9.51 -3.08
CA ALA A 16 2.92 -10.46 -2.95
C ALA A 16 2.77 -11.31 -4.21
N GLU A 17 2.90 -10.70 -5.38
CA GLU A 17 2.81 -11.44 -6.63
C GLU A 17 3.96 -12.43 -6.77
N ALA A 18 5.15 -12.04 -6.37
CA ALA A 18 6.30 -12.94 -6.39
C ALA A 18 6.07 -14.13 -5.47
N TYR A 19 5.59 -13.91 -4.26
CA TYR A 19 5.29 -14.98 -3.32
C TYR A 19 4.20 -15.91 -3.85
N ARG A 20 3.20 -15.33 -4.49
CA ARG A 20 2.14 -16.13 -5.11
C ARG A 20 2.71 -17.06 -6.17
N GLY A 21 3.62 -16.55 -7.00
CA GLY A 21 4.28 -17.36 -8.03
C GLY A 21 5.11 -18.48 -7.45
N MET A 22 5.61 -18.30 -6.22
CA MET A 22 6.37 -19.33 -5.50
C MET A 22 5.49 -20.32 -4.75
N GLY A 23 4.18 -20.09 -4.72
CA GLY A 23 3.27 -20.91 -3.96
C GLY A 23 3.24 -20.62 -2.46
N ASP A 24 3.77 -19.46 -2.05
CA ASP A 24 3.81 -19.07 -0.64
C ASP A 24 2.59 -18.20 -0.32
N GLY A 25 1.46 -18.83 -0.05
CA GLY A 25 0.21 -18.12 0.22
C GLY A 25 0.25 -17.31 1.49
N ALA A 26 0.94 -17.78 2.53
CA ALA A 26 1.02 -17.05 3.79
C ALA A 26 1.74 -15.73 3.63
N SER A 27 2.88 -15.73 2.94
CA SER A 27 3.62 -14.51 2.68
C SER A 27 2.87 -13.59 1.73
N THR A 28 2.19 -14.16 0.74
CA THR A 28 1.34 -13.38 -0.18
C THR A 28 0.28 -12.61 0.61
N ASP A 29 -0.44 -13.30 1.50
CA ASP A 29 -1.48 -12.68 2.30
C ASP A 29 -0.93 -11.58 3.20
N LEU A 30 0.22 -11.82 3.82
CA LEU A 30 0.86 -10.85 4.70
C LEU A 30 1.21 -9.57 3.92
N GLU A 31 1.82 -9.71 2.75
CA GLU A 31 2.22 -8.56 1.94
C GLU A 31 1.01 -7.80 1.42
N LEU A 32 -0.04 -8.50 1.00
CA LEU A 32 -1.27 -7.84 0.53
C LEU A 32 -1.96 -7.09 1.66
N ARG A 33 -1.97 -7.66 2.85
CA ARG A 33 -2.55 -7.00 4.02
C ARG A 33 -1.78 -5.73 4.36
N THR A 34 -0.46 -5.81 4.33
CA THR A 34 0.39 -4.65 4.60
C THR A 34 0.18 -3.56 3.54
N ALA A 35 0.11 -3.95 2.27
CA ALA A 35 -0.12 -3.00 1.19
C ALA A 35 -1.48 -2.32 1.32
N ARG A 36 -2.52 -3.10 1.61
CA ARG A 36 -3.86 -2.55 1.79
C ARG A 36 -3.90 -1.52 2.92
N SER A 37 -3.29 -1.86 4.05
CA SER A 37 -3.21 -0.95 5.18
C SER A 37 -2.50 0.35 4.80
N ALA A 38 -1.41 0.25 4.05
CA ALA A 38 -0.68 1.41 3.59
C ALA A 38 -1.52 2.28 2.65
N PHE A 39 -2.23 1.66 1.71
CA PHE A 39 -3.09 2.40 0.79
C PHE A 39 -4.26 3.07 1.51
N GLU A 40 -4.82 2.42 2.50
CA GLU A 40 -5.89 3.00 3.30
C GLU A 40 -5.41 4.25 4.03
N LYS A 41 -4.23 4.19 4.62
CA LYS A 41 -3.65 5.34 5.30
C LYS A 41 -3.36 6.47 4.33
N LEU A 42 -2.86 6.16 3.15
CA LEU A 42 -2.59 7.16 2.12
C LEU A 42 -3.89 7.81 1.64
N GLY A 43 -4.92 7.00 1.44
CA GLY A 43 -6.24 7.50 1.04
C GLY A 43 -6.84 8.42 2.08
N ALA A 44 -6.78 8.02 3.35
CA ALA A 44 -7.30 8.84 4.43
C ALA A 44 -6.55 10.17 4.53
N ARG A 45 -5.22 10.13 4.39
CA ARG A 45 -4.41 11.34 4.38
C ARG A 45 -4.76 12.27 3.24
N ALA A 46 -4.95 11.71 2.05
CA ALA A 46 -5.30 12.51 0.88
C ALA A 46 -6.63 13.23 1.08
N ILE A 47 -7.61 12.53 1.63
CA ILE A 47 -8.91 13.11 1.90
C ILE A 47 -8.81 14.24 2.94
N LEU A 48 -8.08 13.98 4.02
CA LEU A 48 -7.87 14.98 5.06
C LEU A 48 -7.09 16.18 4.54
N GLY A 49 -6.06 15.91 3.73
CA GLY A 49 -5.27 16.97 3.13
C GLY A 49 -6.09 17.84 2.19
N GLU A 50 -6.97 17.25 1.41
CA GLU A 50 -7.86 17.99 0.54
C GLU A 50 -8.82 18.88 1.33
N SER A 51 -9.36 18.33 2.42
CA SER A 51 -10.23 19.11 3.28
C SER A 51 -9.52 20.34 3.86
N ASP A 52 -8.29 20.15 4.29
CA ASP A 52 -7.48 21.26 4.80
C ASP A 52 -7.19 22.27 3.72
N SER A 53 -6.94 21.83 2.51
CA SER A 53 -6.65 22.72 1.39
C SER A 53 -7.84 23.60 1.04
N LEU A 54 -9.04 23.09 1.25
CA LEU A 54 -10.26 23.82 0.93
C LEU A 54 -10.58 24.91 1.96
N HIS A 55 -9.97 24.86 3.10
CA HIS A 55 -10.14 25.86 4.14
C HIS A 55 -9.11 26.96 4.04
#